data_092a3114762ded0cb0c59762fd9721e9
#
_entry.id   092a3114762ded0cb0c59762fd9721e9
#
_cell.length_a   1.000
_cell.length_b   1.000
_cell.length_c   1.000
_cell.angle_alpha   90.00
_cell.angle_beta   90.00
_cell.angle_gamma   90.00
#
_symmetry.space_group_name_H-M   'P 1'
#
loop_
_entity.id
_entity.type
_entity.pdbx_description
1 polymer ?
#
loop_
_entity_poly.entity_id
_entity_poly.type
_entity_poly.pdbx_seq_one_letter_code
_entity_poly.pdbx_strand_id
1 'polypeptide(L)'
;MTHAGHNTFMKTTLGSVRLYAILARKSAVAVVFRRGPSRNVLLIKWNTADDTFELGQWLRGRIYERRCDLSPDGDLLLYFAANYRAPLRSWSAISRPPFLKALALWPKGDGWGGGGHFQSHSRIALSH
;
A
#
# COMPACT_ATOMS: atom_id res chain seq x y z
N MET A 1 1.57 -12.63 -11.32
CA MET A 1 0.32 -13.38 -11.42
C MET A 1 -0.88 -12.51 -11.10
N THR A 2 -1.91 -12.61 -11.89
CA THR A 2 -3.11 -11.78 -11.73
C THR A 2 -4.28 -12.64 -11.30
N HIS A 3 -5.02 -12.19 -10.30
CA HIS A 3 -6.28 -12.80 -9.88
C HIS A 3 -7.43 -11.89 -10.30
N ALA A 4 -8.56 -12.48 -10.66
CA ALA A 4 -9.75 -11.71 -10.99
C ALA A 4 -10.12 -10.78 -9.84
N GLY A 5 -10.29 -9.50 -10.13
CA GLY A 5 -10.60 -8.49 -9.12
C GLY A 5 -9.42 -8.02 -8.29
N HIS A 6 -8.23 -8.56 -8.51
CA HIS A 6 -7.04 -8.17 -7.75
C HIS A 6 -6.03 -7.48 -8.65
N ASN A 7 -5.20 -6.67 -8.02
CA ASN A 7 -4.10 -5.99 -8.70
C ASN A 7 -2.95 -6.96 -8.98
N THR A 8 -2.14 -6.61 -9.97
CA THR A 8 -0.91 -7.34 -10.26
C THR A 8 0.19 -6.86 -9.31
N PHE A 9 0.87 -7.81 -8.70
CA PHE A 9 2.04 -7.54 -7.87
C PHE A 9 3.32 -7.73 -8.65
N MET A 10 4.26 -6.82 -8.41
CA MET A 10 5.62 -6.91 -8.91
C MET A 10 6.56 -6.71 -7.73
N LYS A 11 7.60 -7.54 -7.66
CA LYS A 11 8.59 -7.48 -6.60
C LYS A 11 9.99 -7.52 -7.21
N THR A 12 10.87 -6.65 -6.74
CA THR A 12 12.29 -6.72 -7.08
C THR A 12 13.14 -6.34 -5.88
N THR A 13 14.39 -6.78 -5.86
CA THR A 13 15.32 -6.52 -4.77
C THR A 13 16.62 -6.00 -5.34
N LEU A 14 17.08 -4.86 -4.81
CA LEU A 14 18.33 -4.21 -5.20
C LEU A 14 19.16 -4.00 -3.93
N GLY A 15 20.12 -4.91 -3.66
CA GLY A 15 20.88 -4.87 -2.43
C GLY A 15 19.99 -4.99 -1.22
N SER A 16 20.03 -4.00 -0.31
CA SER A 16 19.21 -3.96 0.90
C SER A 16 17.86 -3.26 0.69
N VAL A 17 17.56 -2.83 -0.54
CA VAL A 17 16.31 -2.15 -0.88
C VAL A 17 15.38 -3.13 -1.59
N ARG A 18 14.12 -3.14 -1.20
CA ARG A 18 13.07 -3.96 -1.84
C ARG A 18 12.00 -3.06 -2.41
N LEU A 19 11.52 -3.42 -3.57
CA LEU A 19 10.44 -2.70 -4.25
C LEU A 19 9.27 -3.63 -4.46
N TYR A 20 8.08 -3.14 -4.11
CA TYR A 20 6.80 -3.79 -4.41
C TYR A 20 5.92 -2.80 -5.14
N ALA A 21 5.30 -3.23 -6.22
CA ALA A 21 4.36 -2.39 -6.95
C ALA A 21 2.99 -3.04 -7.00
N ILE A 22 1.96 -2.20 -6.87
CA ILE A 22 0.57 -2.59 -7.08
C ILE A 22 0.03 -1.70 -8.19
N LEU A 23 -0.44 -2.34 -9.27
CA LEU A 23 -0.97 -1.63 -10.42
C LEU A 23 -2.49 -1.51 -10.31
N ALA A 24 -3.00 -0.32 -10.59
CA ALA A 24 -4.45 -0.12 -10.65
C ALA A 24 -5.04 -0.93 -11.81
N ARG A 25 -6.23 -1.48 -11.60
CA ARG A 25 -6.85 -2.35 -12.60
C ARG A 25 -7.39 -1.59 -13.80
N LYS A 26 -7.79 -0.33 -13.60
CA LYS A 26 -8.53 0.42 -14.63
C LYS A 26 -7.93 1.80 -14.90
N SER A 27 -6.66 2.00 -14.57
CA SER A 27 -5.97 3.25 -14.89
C SER A 27 -4.48 3.00 -15.00
N ALA A 28 -3.77 3.99 -15.55
CA ALA A 28 -2.31 3.93 -15.70
C ALA A 28 -1.62 4.45 -14.43
N VAL A 29 -2.09 3.99 -13.28
CA VAL A 29 -1.53 4.37 -11.97
C VAL A 29 -1.08 3.13 -11.25
N ALA A 30 0.08 3.23 -10.61
CA ALA A 30 0.57 2.22 -9.69
C ALA A 30 1.12 2.89 -8.45
N VAL A 31 1.22 2.13 -7.38
CA VAL A 31 1.99 2.56 -6.20
C VAL A 31 3.18 1.64 -6.06
N VAL A 32 4.28 2.20 -5.58
CA VAL A 32 5.51 1.46 -5.30
C VAL A 32 5.85 1.68 -3.85
N PHE A 33 6.04 0.57 -3.13
CA PHE A 33 6.58 0.61 -1.78
C PHE A 33 8.07 0.35 -1.87
N ARG A 34 8.87 1.35 -1.55
CA ARG A 34 10.33 1.20 -1.44
C ARG A 34 10.67 0.93 0.01
N ARG A 35 11.15 -0.26 0.25
CA ARG A 35 11.39 -0.77 1.59
C ARG A 35 12.88 -0.89 1.84
N GLY A 36 13.35 -0.25 2.91
CA GLY A 36 14.75 -0.29 3.31
C GLY A 36 15.57 0.87 2.76
N PRO A 37 16.85 0.95 3.18
CA PRO A 37 17.43 0.13 4.24
C PRO A 37 16.77 0.45 5.58
N SER A 38 16.90 -0.45 6.54
CA SER A 38 16.26 -0.36 7.85
C SER A 38 14.72 -0.40 7.77
N ARG A 39 14.05 0.06 8.82
CA ARG A 39 12.58 -0.06 8.92
C ARG A 39 11.87 1.18 8.43
N ASN A 40 12.14 1.55 7.19
CA ASN A 40 11.49 2.70 6.56
C ASN A 40 10.88 2.27 5.24
N VAL A 41 9.69 2.78 4.96
CA VAL A 41 8.98 2.51 3.71
C VAL A 41 8.62 3.83 3.09
N LEU A 42 9.02 4.03 1.84
CA LEU A 42 8.63 5.20 1.04
C LEU A 42 7.52 4.78 0.09
N LEU A 43 6.43 5.52 0.09
CA LEU A 43 5.37 5.33 -0.90
C LEU A 43 5.64 6.24 -2.09
N ILE A 44 5.60 5.65 -3.28
CA ILE A 44 5.82 6.33 -4.54
C ILE A 44 4.59 6.10 -5.42
N LYS A 45 4.11 7.15 -6.07
CA LYS A 45 3.07 7.03 -7.09
C LYS A 45 3.74 6.99 -8.45
N TRP A 46 3.36 6.04 -9.27
CA TRP A 46 3.92 5.80 -10.59
C TRP A 46 2.82 5.94 -11.64
N ASN A 47 3.02 6.82 -12.60
CA ASN A 47 2.19 6.88 -13.79
C ASN A 47 2.83 5.93 -14.81
N THR A 48 2.16 4.81 -15.08
CA THR A 48 2.72 3.76 -15.94
C THR A 48 2.62 4.09 -17.42
N ALA A 49 1.84 5.10 -17.81
CA ALA A 49 1.71 5.50 -19.20
C ALA A 49 2.95 6.26 -19.68
N ASP A 50 3.53 7.10 -18.85
CA ASP A 50 4.68 7.94 -19.21
C ASP A 50 5.91 7.72 -18.31
N ASP A 51 5.82 6.76 -17.37
CA ASP A 51 6.89 6.44 -16.44
C ASP A 51 7.37 7.63 -15.61
N THR A 52 6.44 8.47 -15.20
CA THR A 52 6.72 9.52 -14.23
C THR A 52 6.44 9.04 -12.82
N PHE A 53 7.22 9.54 -11.86
CA PHE A 53 7.15 9.12 -10.47
C PHE A 53 6.98 10.32 -9.57
N GLU A 54 6.11 10.17 -8.58
CA GLU A 54 5.89 11.18 -7.56
C GLU A 54 6.25 10.57 -6.22
N LEU A 55 7.31 11.06 -5.59
CA LEU A 55 7.74 10.59 -4.27
C LEU A 55 6.78 11.14 -3.22
N GLY A 56 6.38 10.26 -2.34
CA GLY A 56 5.42 10.62 -1.30
C GLY A 56 6.03 10.63 0.08
N GLN A 57 5.34 10.00 1.00
CA GLN A 57 5.69 10.03 2.41
C GLN A 57 6.42 8.76 2.84
N TRP A 58 7.22 8.91 3.87
CA TRP A 58 7.90 7.82 4.54
C TRP A 58 7.10 7.34 5.73
N LEU A 59 7.04 6.03 5.90
CA LEU A 59 6.56 5.41 7.14
C LEU A 59 7.76 4.80 7.86
N ARG A 60 7.91 5.15 9.15
CA ARG A 60 8.87 4.47 10.01
C ARG A 60 8.18 3.26 10.62
N GLY A 61 8.48 2.09 10.07
CA GLY A 61 7.82 0.85 10.44
C GLY A 61 7.75 -0.07 9.26
N ARG A 62 6.70 -0.87 9.23
CA ARG A 62 6.48 -1.86 8.18
C ARG A 62 5.12 -1.69 7.54
N ILE A 63 5.07 -1.88 6.23
CA ILE A 63 3.82 -2.05 5.48
C ILE A 63 3.83 -3.48 4.95
N TYR A 64 2.71 -4.18 5.16
CA TYR A 64 2.53 -5.55 4.67
C TYR A 64 1.93 -5.47 3.27
N GLU A 65 2.78 -5.43 2.28
CA GLU A 65 2.40 -5.12 0.89
C GLU A 65 1.33 -6.07 0.34
N ARG A 66 1.41 -7.35 0.70
CA ARG A 66 0.47 -8.36 0.21
C ARG A 66 -0.92 -8.24 0.84
N ARG A 67 -1.05 -7.39 1.86
CA ARG A 67 -2.34 -7.09 2.51
C ARG A 67 -2.85 -5.71 2.13
N CYS A 68 -2.19 -5.06 1.19
CA CYS A 68 -2.58 -3.77 0.66
C CYS A 68 -3.31 -3.93 -0.67
N ASP A 69 -4.07 -2.92 -1.04
CA ASP A 69 -4.75 -2.90 -2.33
C ASP A 69 -4.90 -1.47 -2.81
N LEU A 70 -4.96 -1.31 -4.12
CA LEU A 70 -5.16 -0.03 -4.77
C LEU A 70 -6.55 -0.03 -5.39
N SER A 71 -7.27 1.10 -5.26
CA SER A 71 -8.59 1.21 -5.88
C SER A 71 -8.48 1.04 -7.39
N PRO A 72 -9.56 0.64 -8.08
CA PRO A 72 -9.50 0.40 -9.52
C PRO A 72 -8.98 1.58 -10.34
N ASP A 73 -9.31 2.81 -9.93
CA ASP A 73 -8.83 4.02 -10.60
C ASP A 73 -7.46 4.49 -10.12
N GLY A 74 -6.93 3.91 -9.06
CA GLY A 74 -5.64 4.29 -8.50
C GLY A 74 -5.67 5.46 -7.53
N ASP A 75 -6.84 6.00 -7.21
CA ASP A 75 -6.95 7.19 -6.36
C ASP A 75 -6.77 6.90 -4.88
N LEU A 76 -7.09 5.69 -4.44
CA LEU A 76 -7.06 5.32 -3.02
C LEU A 76 -6.24 4.08 -2.80
N LEU A 77 -5.47 4.09 -1.72
CA LEU A 77 -4.68 2.96 -1.26
C LEU A 77 -5.23 2.48 0.08
N LEU A 78 -5.51 1.19 0.15
CA LEU A 78 -5.78 0.51 1.42
C LEU A 78 -4.48 -0.17 1.84
N TYR A 79 -3.95 0.20 3.01
CA TYR A 79 -2.70 -0.38 3.48
C TYR A 79 -2.82 -0.88 4.90
N PHE A 80 -2.00 -1.87 5.23
CA PHE A 80 -1.83 -2.36 6.59
C PHE A 80 -0.40 -2.09 7.04
N ALA A 81 -0.27 -1.31 8.11
CA ALA A 81 1.01 -0.86 8.62
C ALA A 81 1.17 -1.24 10.08
N ALA A 82 2.42 -1.37 10.51
CA ALA A 82 2.75 -1.64 11.90
C ALA A 82 4.08 -0.98 12.26
N ASN A 83 4.11 -0.35 13.42
CA ASN A 83 5.36 0.06 14.06
C ASN A 83 5.55 -0.65 15.41
N TYR A 84 4.53 -1.40 15.83
CA TYR A 84 4.47 -2.13 17.08
C TYR A 84 4.76 -1.29 18.32
N ARG A 85 4.37 0.00 18.25
CA ARG A 85 4.48 0.96 19.34
C ARG A 85 3.10 1.48 19.70
N ALA A 86 2.88 1.71 21.00
CA ALA A 86 1.67 2.37 21.45
C ALA A 86 1.55 3.76 20.79
N PRO A 87 0.33 4.28 20.55
CA PRO A 87 -0.94 3.69 20.97
C PRO A 87 -1.51 2.64 20.01
N LEU A 88 -1.21 2.70 18.70
CA LEU A 88 -1.90 1.86 17.73
C LEU A 88 -1.26 0.50 17.52
N ARG A 89 0.05 0.42 17.50
CA ARG A 89 0.89 -0.75 17.21
C ARG A 89 0.76 -1.23 15.77
N SER A 90 -0.44 -1.45 15.28
CA SER A 90 -0.74 -1.76 13.88
C SER A 90 -2.11 -1.22 13.51
N TRP A 91 -2.32 -0.97 12.22
CA TRP A 91 -3.58 -0.40 11.75
C TRP A 91 -3.76 -0.63 10.27
N SER A 92 -5.02 -0.69 9.84
CA SER A 92 -5.39 -0.59 8.42
C SER A 92 -5.83 0.84 8.16
N ALA A 93 -5.54 1.36 6.98
CA ALA A 93 -5.89 2.73 6.65
C ALA A 93 -6.13 2.90 5.16
N ILE A 94 -6.87 3.94 4.81
CA ILE A 94 -7.05 4.39 3.43
C ILE A 94 -6.38 5.75 3.30
N SER A 95 -5.59 5.91 2.25
CA SER A 95 -4.91 7.17 1.96
C SER A 95 -4.97 7.49 0.47
N ARG A 96 -4.57 8.71 0.11
CA ARG A 96 -4.40 9.13 -1.29
C ARG A 96 -2.92 9.04 -1.67
N PRO A 97 -2.52 8.08 -2.50
CA PRO A 97 -1.13 8.02 -2.95
C PRO A 97 -0.71 9.33 -3.62
N PRO A 98 0.50 9.79 -3.41
CA PRO A 98 1.61 9.12 -2.71
C PRO A 98 1.65 9.40 -1.21
N PHE A 99 0.58 9.88 -0.62
CA PHE A 99 0.54 10.21 0.79
C PHE A 99 0.08 9.00 1.60
N LEU A 100 0.58 8.89 2.82
CA LEU A 100 0.20 7.84 3.77
C LEU A 100 -0.74 8.35 4.85
N LYS A 101 -0.98 9.67 4.88
CA LYS A 101 -1.92 10.25 5.83
C LYS A 101 -3.28 9.60 5.66
N ALA A 102 -3.80 9.06 6.75
CA ALA A 102 -5.03 8.29 6.71
C ALA A 102 -6.25 9.19 6.53
N LEU A 103 -7.06 8.87 5.54
CA LEU A 103 -8.41 9.42 5.38
C LEU A 103 -9.39 8.64 6.26
N ALA A 104 -9.12 7.35 6.45
CA ALA A 104 -9.84 6.47 7.35
C ALA A 104 -8.85 5.51 7.97
N LEU A 105 -9.07 5.13 9.22
CA LEU A 105 -8.11 4.30 9.96
C LEU A 105 -8.86 3.35 10.89
N TRP A 106 -8.42 2.10 10.88
CA TRP A 106 -8.95 1.04 11.75
C TRP A 106 -7.80 0.46 12.57
N PRO A 107 -7.76 0.73 13.89
CA PRO A 107 -6.71 0.15 14.73
C PRO A 107 -6.82 -1.39 14.76
N LYS A 108 -5.70 -2.06 14.79
CA LYS A 108 -5.65 -3.52 14.82
C LYS A 108 -4.94 -4.02 16.08
N GLY A 109 -3.72 -3.56 16.33
CA GLY A 109 -2.96 -3.88 17.52
C GLY A 109 -1.99 -5.05 17.38
N ASP A 110 -2.25 -5.97 16.47
CA ASP A 110 -1.38 -7.13 16.24
C ASP A 110 -1.13 -7.34 14.75
N GLY A 111 -0.40 -8.40 14.41
CA GLY A 111 -0.05 -8.70 13.03
C GLY A 111 -0.92 -9.77 12.38
N TRP A 112 -2.01 -10.16 13.01
CA TRP A 112 -2.92 -11.18 12.48
C TRP A 112 -4.01 -10.55 11.65
N GLY A 113 -4.08 -10.88 10.36
CA GLY A 113 -5.00 -10.23 9.45
C GLY A 113 -4.56 -8.79 9.18
N GLY A 114 -5.52 -7.91 8.96
CA GLY A 114 -5.28 -6.52 8.61
C GLY A 114 -5.26 -6.32 7.10
N GLY A 115 -5.47 -5.05 6.67
CA GLY A 115 -5.60 -4.74 5.26
C GLY A 115 -6.92 -5.21 4.68
N GLY A 116 -6.91 -5.57 3.40
CA GLY A 116 -8.11 -6.00 2.70
C GLY A 116 -7.98 -5.72 1.21
N HIS A 117 -9.13 -5.50 0.57
CA HIS A 117 -9.14 -5.22 -0.86
C HIS A 117 -10.33 -4.35 -1.25
N PHE A 118 -10.20 -3.69 -2.40
CA PHE A 118 -11.28 -2.90 -3.00
C PHE A 118 -12.19 -3.82 -3.83
N GLN A 119 -13.47 -3.79 -3.51
CA GLN A 119 -14.50 -4.45 -4.32
C GLN A 119 -14.95 -3.55 -5.45
N SER A 120 -14.89 -2.22 -5.23
CA SER A 120 -15.17 -1.19 -6.22
C SER A 120 -14.44 0.09 -5.81
N HIS A 121 -14.67 1.20 -6.53
CA HIS A 121 -14.08 2.50 -6.16
C HIS A 121 -14.50 2.97 -4.77
N SER A 122 -15.67 2.53 -4.29
CA SER A 122 -16.26 3.05 -3.05
C SER A 122 -16.54 1.97 -2.02
N ARG A 123 -16.16 0.72 -2.28
CA ARG A 123 -16.44 -0.40 -1.37
C ARG A 123 -15.19 -1.22 -1.14
N ILE A 124 -14.89 -1.45 0.14
CA ILE A 124 -13.76 -2.29 0.55
C ILE A 124 -14.24 -3.45 1.39
N ALA A 125 -13.44 -4.51 1.41
CA ALA A 125 -13.58 -5.59 2.36
C ALA A 125 -12.32 -5.61 3.24
N LEU A 126 -12.50 -5.42 4.53
CA LEU A 126 -11.39 -5.43 5.49
C LEU A 126 -11.15 -6.84 5.99
N SER A 127 -9.87 -7.21 6.07
CA SER A 127 -9.44 -8.45 6.71
C SER A 127 -9.04 -8.10 8.14
N HIS A 128 -10.01 -8.09 9.03
CA HIS A 128 -9.80 -7.64 10.41
C HIS A 128 -9.94 -8.80 11.41
#